data_aa81922079bca32d44e2a20c9ef2ec44
#
_entry.id   aa81922079bca32d44e2a20c9ef2ec44
#
_cell.length_a   1.000
_cell.length_b   1.000
_cell.length_c   1.000
_cell.angle_alpha   90.00
_cell.angle_beta   90.00
_cell.angle_gamma   90.00
#
_symmetry.space_group_name_H-M   'P 1'
#
loop_
_entity.id
_entity.type
_entity.pdbx_description
1 polymer ?
#
loop_
_entity_poly.entity_id
_entity_poly.type
_entity_poly.pdbx_seq_one_letter_code
_entity_poly.pdbx_strand_id
1 'polypeptide(L)'
;MQTVSRAYEELIRRGLISGEIGRGSFVQTQRREPEPPYLPERLGEVIDLSILKPVCEPMHLERLKQALGWLAENLPSSSALSFRPNMVFPRHRAVAVEWLRLCGLDASPQNVSLTNGATAGMTVALMSVAPPGSTVATEAIGHHTLVPLARYLGFNLEGLPIDDNGLIPEALDEACRLSDIRAVFVQPSVINPTATLMDARRREEIAAVARKHDIAIIENDVLGPLVEDRPPPVAAFAPERTLYVTSFTKITVPGLRIGYLAAPDRYVAAVANRHLVSNWMATPLVAEIATKWVTDGTAMELVHWQRAALRRRQDIAAQVLAGVDYRARRDGLHVWLQLPADRAEESFVAQARLQGVAIAPGTSFRISAAPWHPAVRISLGSTTEGELRAGLGVVTKLLLGDPEHLLLAI
;
A
#
# COMPACT_ATOMS: atom_id res chain seq x y z
N MET A 1 -16.54 25.40 45.75
CA MET A 1 -15.55 24.35 45.42
C MET A 1 -16.17 23.20 44.63
N GLN A 2 -17.32 22.61 45.00
CA GLN A 2 -17.91 21.48 44.28
C GLN A 2 -18.20 21.71 42.77
N THR A 3 -18.56 22.92 42.36
CA THR A 3 -18.90 23.23 40.95
C THR A 3 -17.67 23.20 40.05
N VAL A 4 -16.51 23.69 40.55
CA VAL A 4 -15.26 23.68 39.79
C VAL A 4 -14.73 22.25 39.61
N SER A 5 -14.75 21.46 40.69
CA SER A 5 -14.32 20.05 40.62
C SER A 5 -15.17 19.24 39.62
N ARG A 6 -16.48 19.43 39.63
CA ARG A 6 -17.39 18.80 38.65
C ARG A 6 -17.13 19.25 37.19
N ALA A 7 -16.78 20.52 37.01
CA ALA A 7 -16.43 21.00 35.66
C ALA A 7 -15.11 20.36 35.18
N TYR A 8 -14.12 20.23 36.06
CA TYR A 8 -12.86 19.54 35.71
C TYR A 8 -13.05 18.05 35.44
N GLU A 9 -13.86 17.36 36.26
CA GLU A 9 -14.21 15.94 36.02
C GLU A 9 -14.90 15.77 34.69
N GLU A 10 -15.83 16.65 34.32
CA GLU A 10 -16.51 16.61 33.04
C GLU A 10 -15.58 16.90 31.86
N LEU A 11 -14.65 17.84 32.00
CA LEU A 11 -13.63 18.11 30.99
C LEU A 11 -12.66 16.95 30.82
N ILE A 12 -12.27 16.26 31.91
CA ILE A 12 -11.46 15.03 31.86
C ILE A 12 -12.25 13.92 31.18
N ARG A 13 -13.51 13.73 31.56
CA ARG A 13 -14.40 12.73 30.94
C ARG A 13 -14.57 12.94 29.43
N ARG A 14 -14.60 14.18 28.99
CA ARG A 14 -14.65 14.57 27.57
C ARG A 14 -13.29 14.52 26.88
N GLY A 15 -12.22 14.19 27.57
CA GLY A 15 -10.86 14.16 27.01
C GLY A 15 -10.32 15.54 26.60
N LEU A 16 -10.88 16.63 27.15
CA LEU A 16 -10.47 17.99 26.85
C LEU A 16 -9.28 18.45 27.73
N ILE A 17 -9.12 17.87 28.90
CA ILE A 17 -7.98 18.06 29.80
C ILE A 17 -7.50 16.71 30.34
N SER A 18 -6.20 16.62 30.66
CA SER A 18 -5.62 15.53 31.45
C SER A 18 -5.01 16.07 32.73
N GLY A 19 -5.12 15.33 33.84
CA GLY A 19 -4.48 15.66 35.10
C GLY A 19 -3.26 14.78 35.33
N GLU A 20 -2.10 15.35 35.59
CA GLU A 20 -0.92 14.63 36.09
C GLU A 20 -0.70 14.97 37.54
N ILE A 21 -0.62 13.94 38.39
CA ILE A 21 -0.38 14.12 39.84
C ILE A 21 0.94 14.86 40.08
N GLY A 22 0.88 16.02 40.74
CA GLY A 22 2.03 16.86 41.02
C GLY A 22 2.45 17.81 39.89
N ARG A 23 1.80 17.77 38.72
CA ARG A 23 2.12 18.62 37.56
C ARG A 23 1.00 19.54 37.09
N GLY A 24 -0.24 19.27 37.51
CA GLY A 24 -1.40 20.10 37.16
C GLY A 24 -2.30 19.50 36.09
N SER A 25 -3.20 20.35 35.57
CA SER A 25 -4.13 19.96 34.47
C SER A 25 -3.69 20.61 33.19
N PHE A 26 -3.61 19.83 32.14
CA PHE A 26 -3.19 20.23 30.80
C PHE A 26 -4.36 20.15 29.83
N VAL A 27 -4.55 21.21 29.03
CA VAL A 27 -5.53 21.18 27.93
C VAL A 27 -5.06 20.16 26.89
N GLN A 28 -5.87 19.15 26.65
CA GLN A 28 -5.65 18.25 25.53
C GLN A 28 -6.13 18.95 24.27
N THR A 29 -5.24 19.27 23.36
CA THR A 29 -5.62 19.60 22.00
C THR A 29 -6.36 18.38 21.46
N GLN A 30 -7.67 18.50 21.20
CA GLN A 30 -8.36 17.50 20.40
C GLN A 30 -7.53 17.34 19.12
N ARG A 31 -6.85 16.21 18.99
CA ARG A 31 -6.16 15.89 17.73
C ARG A 31 -7.29 15.74 16.72
N ARG A 32 -7.56 16.80 15.95
CA ARG A 32 -8.36 16.67 14.75
C ARG A 32 -7.71 15.56 13.94
N GLU A 33 -8.48 14.55 13.59
CA GLU A 33 -7.98 13.58 12.60
C GLU A 33 -7.58 14.39 11.37
N PRO A 34 -6.39 14.17 10.82
CA PRO A 34 -6.02 14.81 9.58
C PRO A 34 -7.07 14.43 8.52
N GLU A 35 -7.50 15.40 7.75
CA GLU A 35 -8.38 15.11 6.62
C GLU A 35 -7.75 14.02 5.75
N PRO A 36 -8.57 13.09 5.21
CA PRO A 36 -8.04 12.08 4.32
C PRO A 36 -7.24 12.76 3.21
N PRO A 37 -6.05 12.25 2.86
CA PRO A 37 -5.19 12.87 1.85
C PRO A 37 -5.79 12.84 0.43
N TYR A 38 -6.97 12.25 0.28
CA TYR A 38 -7.69 12.17 -0.98
C TYR A 38 -8.55 13.40 -1.16
N LEU A 39 -8.14 14.25 -2.09
CA LEU A 39 -8.99 15.34 -2.56
C LEU A 39 -10.24 14.73 -3.22
N PRO A 40 -11.43 15.34 -3.04
CA PRO A 40 -12.62 14.91 -3.75
C PRO A 40 -12.33 14.88 -5.26
N GLU A 41 -12.74 13.80 -5.93
CA GLU A 41 -12.65 13.70 -7.39
C GLU A 41 -13.44 14.86 -8.00
N ARG A 42 -12.75 15.91 -8.38
CA ARG A 42 -13.30 16.92 -9.30
C ARG A 42 -13.09 16.37 -10.69
N LEU A 43 -14.08 15.64 -11.17
CA LEU A 43 -14.08 15.11 -12.54
C LEU A 43 -13.93 16.27 -13.53
N GLY A 44 -12.87 16.22 -14.33
CA GLY A 44 -12.66 17.07 -15.50
C GLY A 44 -11.81 18.33 -15.34
N GLU A 45 -11.46 18.76 -14.11
CA GLU A 45 -10.67 20.00 -13.93
C GLU A 45 -9.19 19.78 -13.62
N VAL A 46 -8.78 18.53 -13.25
CA VAL A 46 -7.43 18.23 -12.78
C VAL A 46 -6.94 16.90 -13.32
N ILE A 47 -5.75 16.89 -13.89
CA ILE A 47 -5.01 15.67 -14.24
C ILE A 47 -4.48 15.07 -12.93
N ASP A 48 -5.12 13.99 -12.44
CA ASP A 48 -4.73 13.38 -11.18
C ASP A 48 -3.67 12.30 -11.37
N LEU A 49 -2.43 12.64 -11.07
CA LEU A 49 -1.27 11.75 -11.02
C LEU A 49 -0.87 11.40 -9.56
N SER A 50 -1.70 11.74 -8.56
CA SER A 50 -1.42 11.49 -7.15
C SER A 50 -1.86 10.10 -6.67
N ILE A 51 -2.90 9.53 -7.27
CA ILE A 51 -3.47 8.24 -6.84
C ILE A 51 -2.80 7.09 -7.59
N LEU A 52 -2.22 6.13 -6.86
CA LEU A 52 -1.65 4.92 -7.45
C LEU A 52 -2.78 3.98 -7.90
N LYS A 53 -3.16 4.10 -9.16
CA LYS A 53 -4.26 3.36 -9.81
C LYS A 53 -3.72 2.57 -11.01
N PRO A 54 -4.20 1.34 -11.27
CA PRO A 54 -3.86 0.63 -12.51
C PRO A 54 -4.45 1.36 -13.72
N VAL A 55 -3.90 1.08 -14.89
CA VAL A 55 -4.48 1.57 -16.15
C VAL A 55 -5.83 0.85 -16.35
N CYS A 56 -6.86 1.62 -16.62
CA CYS A 56 -8.20 1.09 -16.91
C CYS A 56 -8.72 1.65 -18.23
N GLU A 57 -9.11 0.77 -19.11
CA GLU A 57 -9.73 1.07 -20.40
C GLU A 57 -11.08 0.37 -20.55
N PRO A 58 -11.89 0.70 -21.57
CA PRO A 58 -13.22 0.12 -21.74
C PRO A 58 -13.26 -1.42 -21.67
N MET A 59 -12.21 -2.09 -22.13
CA MET A 59 -12.11 -3.55 -22.06
C MET A 59 -12.22 -4.12 -20.63
N HIS A 60 -11.70 -3.40 -19.64
CA HIS A 60 -11.79 -3.82 -18.22
C HIS A 60 -13.25 -3.83 -17.75
N LEU A 61 -14.02 -2.81 -18.15
CA LEU A 61 -15.45 -2.74 -17.85
C LEU A 61 -16.20 -3.87 -18.56
N GLU A 62 -15.87 -4.17 -19.81
CA GLU A 62 -16.50 -5.27 -20.56
C GLU A 62 -16.19 -6.63 -19.92
N ARG A 63 -14.94 -6.88 -19.49
CA ARG A 63 -14.58 -8.12 -18.74
C ARG A 63 -15.37 -8.22 -17.43
N LEU A 64 -15.55 -7.10 -16.73
CA LEU A 64 -16.35 -7.08 -15.49
C LEU A 64 -17.84 -7.34 -15.78
N LYS A 65 -18.44 -6.71 -16.80
CA LYS A 65 -19.83 -6.97 -17.21
C LYS A 65 -20.05 -8.44 -17.59
N GLN A 66 -19.12 -9.04 -18.35
CA GLN A 66 -19.17 -10.46 -18.71
C GLN A 66 -19.14 -11.36 -17.46
N ALA A 67 -18.27 -11.04 -16.49
CA ALA A 67 -18.19 -11.78 -15.23
C ALA A 67 -19.46 -11.64 -14.39
N LEU A 68 -20.06 -10.44 -14.35
CA LEU A 68 -21.34 -10.19 -13.65
C LEU A 68 -22.49 -10.92 -14.31
N GLY A 69 -22.58 -10.92 -15.65
CA GLY A 69 -23.58 -11.70 -16.40
C GLY A 69 -23.45 -13.20 -16.13
N TRP A 70 -22.23 -13.72 -16.19
CA TRP A 70 -21.96 -15.11 -15.84
C TRP A 70 -22.37 -15.42 -14.39
N LEU A 71 -22.05 -14.51 -13.45
CA LEU A 71 -22.39 -14.70 -12.04
C LEU A 71 -23.90 -14.74 -11.82
N ALA A 72 -24.68 -13.90 -12.52
CA ALA A 72 -26.14 -13.90 -12.43
C ALA A 72 -26.77 -15.26 -12.79
N GLU A 73 -26.16 -15.97 -13.75
CA GLU A 73 -26.62 -17.29 -14.20
C GLU A 73 -26.06 -18.46 -13.37
N ASN A 74 -24.86 -18.28 -12.77
CA ASN A 74 -24.12 -19.37 -12.13
C ASN A 74 -23.87 -19.12 -10.62
N LEU A 75 -24.61 -18.23 -9.99
CA LEU A 75 -24.41 -17.87 -8.59
C LEU A 75 -24.75 -19.03 -7.65
N PRO A 76 -23.76 -19.57 -6.90
CA PRO A 76 -24.05 -20.60 -5.92
C PRO A 76 -24.91 -20.03 -4.77
N SER A 77 -25.97 -20.73 -4.39
CA SER A 77 -26.81 -20.31 -3.25
C SER A 77 -26.00 -20.18 -1.95
N SER A 78 -24.95 -21.01 -1.79
CA SER A 78 -24.02 -20.90 -0.66
C SER A 78 -23.27 -19.56 -0.62
N SER A 79 -22.86 -19.02 -1.77
CA SER A 79 -22.18 -17.71 -1.86
C SER A 79 -23.14 -16.54 -1.62
N ALA A 80 -24.42 -16.68 -2.02
CA ALA A 80 -25.41 -15.64 -1.86
C ALA A 80 -26.06 -15.61 -0.47
N LEU A 81 -26.30 -16.77 0.14
CA LEU A 81 -27.15 -16.93 1.31
C LEU A 81 -26.38 -17.34 2.58
N SER A 82 -25.08 -17.61 2.50
CA SER A 82 -24.31 -17.97 3.69
C SER A 82 -23.93 -16.73 4.49
N PHE A 83 -24.16 -16.81 5.79
CA PHE A 83 -23.74 -15.78 6.76
C PHE A 83 -22.75 -16.37 7.77
N ARG A 84 -22.10 -17.48 7.45
CA ARG A 84 -21.15 -18.11 8.37
C ARG A 84 -19.79 -17.43 8.28
N PRO A 85 -19.31 -16.76 9.35
CA PRO A 85 -17.98 -16.17 9.38
C PRO A 85 -16.92 -17.26 9.19
N ASN A 86 -15.79 -16.92 8.59
CA ASN A 86 -14.65 -17.81 8.30
C ASN A 86 -14.93 -18.99 7.37
N MET A 87 -16.12 -19.10 6.82
CA MET A 87 -16.38 -20.05 5.74
C MET A 87 -15.96 -19.45 4.40
N VAL A 88 -14.64 -19.30 4.21
CA VAL A 88 -14.11 -19.20 2.86
C VAL A 88 -14.40 -20.55 2.21
N PHE A 89 -15.17 -20.54 1.14
CA PHE A 89 -15.48 -21.76 0.44
C PHE A 89 -14.19 -22.46 0.00
N PRO A 90 -14.05 -23.79 0.20
CA PRO A 90 -12.82 -24.52 -0.15
C PRO A 90 -12.35 -24.22 -1.58
N ARG A 91 -13.31 -24.05 -2.52
CA ARG A 91 -13.04 -23.70 -3.91
C ARG A 91 -12.30 -22.34 -4.04
N HIS A 92 -12.74 -21.31 -3.33
CA HIS A 92 -12.09 -19.99 -3.38
C HIS A 92 -10.65 -20.05 -2.86
N ARG A 93 -10.40 -20.84 -1.80
CA ARG A 93 -9.04 -21.04 -1.27
C ARG A 93 -8.16 -21.83 -2.22
N ALA A 94 -8.69 -22.88 -2.85
CA ALA A 94 -7.95 -23.67 -3.84
C ALA A 94 -7.49 -22.80 -5.00
N VAL A 95 -8.39 -21.98 -5.56
CA VAL A 95 -8.06 -21.06 -6.66
C VAL A 95 -7.16 -19.92 -6.19
N ALA A 96 -7.29 -19.45 -4.94
CA ALA A 96 -6.35 -18.50 -4.38
C ALA A 96 -4.92 -19.06 -4.32
N VAL A 97 -4.74 -20.35 -4.02
CA VAL A 97 -3.42 -21.01 -4.07
C VAL A 97 -2.86 -21.05 -5.49
N GLU A 98 -3.70 -21.29 -6.52
CA GLU A 98 -3.27 -21.20 -7.92
C GLU A 98 -2.74 -19.80 -8.25
N TRP A 99 -3.46 -18.77 -7.84
CA TRP A 99 -3.02 -17.38 -7.99
C TRP A 99 -1.70 -17.11 -7.25
N LEU A 100 -1.58 -17.55 -6.00
CA LEU A 100 -0.36 -17.37 -5.20
C LEU A 100 0.85 -18.06 -5.83
N ARG A 101 0.64 -19.23 -6.47
CA ARG A 101 1.70 -19.92 -7.21
C ARG A 101 2.17 -19.10 -8.41
N LEU A 102 1.25 -18.43 -9.13
CA LEU A 102 1.61 -17.46 -10.19
C LEU A 102 2.35 -16.24 -9.60
N CYS A 103 2.13 -15.92 -8.34
CA CYS A 103 2.91 -14.94 -7.58
C CYS A 103 4.24 -15.47 -7.04
N GLY A 104 4.62 -16.72 -7.31
CA GLY A 104 5.87 -17.35 -6.87
C GLY A 104 5.84 -17.85 -5.42
N LEU A 105 4.65 -18.07 -4.85
CA LEU A 105 4.46 -18.56 -3.48
C LEU A 105 3.65 -19.86 -3.49
N ASP A 106 4.24 -20.93 -2.95
CA ASP A 106 3.50 -22.13 -2.61
C ASP A 106 2.83 -21.96 -1.24
N ALA A 107 1.53 -22.19 -1.19
CA ALA A 107 0.72 -22.09 0.02
C ALA A 107 -0.30 -23.24 0.09
N SER A 108 -0.69 -23.62 1.29
CA SER A 108 -1.79 -24.56 1.50
C SER A 108 -3.13 -23.82 1.59
N PRO A 109 -4.24 -24.38 1.08
CA PRO A 109 -5.53 -23.70 1.11
C PRO A 109 -5.99 -23.27 2.51
N GLN A 110 -5.65 -24.04 3.57
CA GLN A 110 -5.98 -23.70 4.96
C GLN A 110 -5.20 -22.46 5.46
N ASN A 111 -4.09 -22.12 4.84
CA ASN A 111 -3.24 -20.99 5.19
C ASN A 111 -3.63 -19.69 4.48
N VAL A 112 -4.62 -19.73 3.60
CA VAL A 112 -5.04 -18.59 2.79
C VAL A 112 -6.37 -18.04 3.29
N SER A 113 -6.40 -16.73 3.51
CA SER A 113 -7.62 -15.94 3.77
C SER A 113 -7.88 -14.98 2.63
N LEU A 114 -9.13 -14.94 2.14
CA LEU A 114 -9.57 -13.91 1.22
C LEU A 114 -9.86 -12.63 2.00
N THR A 115 -9.51 -11.47 1.44
CA THR A 115 -9.67 -10.16 2.09
C THR A 115 -10.33 -9.16 1.16
N ASN A 116 -10.93 -8.11 1.71
CA ASN A 116 -11.51 -7.01 0.93
C ASN A 116 -10.41 -6.05 0.42
N GLY A 117 -9.52 -6.58 -0.42
CA GLY A 117 -8.32 -5.92 -0.94
C GLY A 117 -7.12 -5.99 0.02
N ALA A 118 -5.96 -5.54 -0.45
CA ALA A 118 -4.71 -5.64 0.28
C ALA A 118 -4.70 -4.84 1.60
N THR A 119 -5.37 -3.67 1.66
CA THR A 119 -5.41 -2.87 2.90
C THR A 119 -6.04 -3.66 4.05
N ALA A 120 -7.15 -4.36 3.80
CA ALA A 120 -7.74 -5.25 4.80
C ALA A 120 -6.79 -6.39 5.17
N GLY A 121 -6.10 -7.00 4.18
CA GLY A 121 -5.08 -8.03 4.43
C GLY A 121 -3.93 -7.53 5.29
N MET A 122 -3.39 -6.36 4.99
CA MET A 122 -2.32 -5.71 5.77
C MET A 122 -2.77 -5.42 7.21
N THR A 123 -3.98 -4.86 7.37
CA THR A 123 -4.54 -4.57 8.68
C THR A 123 -4.65 -5.84 9.54
N VAL A 124 -5.20 -6.91 8.97
CA VAL A 124 -5.31 -8.21 9.65
C VAL A 124 -3.94 -8.80 9.96
N ALA A 125 -2.98 -8.72 9.04
CA ALA A 125 -1.62 -9.19 9.27
C ALA A 125 -0.95 -8.42 10.42
N LEU A 126 -1.00 -7.07 10.41
CA LEU A 126 -0.47 -6.24 11.49
C LEU A 126 -1.12 -6.56 12.84
N MET A 127 -2.44 -6.62 12.91
CA MET A 127 -3.16 -7.01 14.13
C MET A 127 -2.75 -8.40 14.64
N SER A 128 -2.30 -9.30 13.76
CA SER A 128 -1.93 -10.67 14.12
C SER A 128 -0.54 -10.79 14.73
N VAL A 129 0.37 -9.87 14.42
CA VAL A 129 1.78 -9.95 14.83
C VAL A 129 2.26 -8.77 15.67
N ALA A 130 1.53 -7.64 15.67
CA ALA A 130 1.89 -6.40 16.34
C ALA A 130 0.83 -6.01 17.38
N PRO A 131 0.90 -6.54 18.61
CA PRO A 131 0.03 -6.09 19.68
C PRO A 131 0.26 -4.60 20.01
N PRO A 132 -0.73 -3.90 20.63
CA PRO A 132 -0.56 -2.53 21.07
C PRO A 132 0.70 -2.34 21.93
N GLY A 133 1.44 -1.27 21.68
CA GLY A 133 2.71 -0.95 22.35
C GLY A 133 3.96 -1.62 21.75
N SER A 134 3.81 -2.62 20.86
CA SER A 134 4.94 -3.24 20.17
C SER A 134 5.50 -2.34 19.05
N THR A 135 6.67 -2.71 18.51
CA THR A 135 7.29 -1.98 17.39
C THR A 135 7.32 -2.83 16.12
N VAL A 136 6.96 -2.22 14.99
CA VAL A 136 7.08 -2.77 13.65
C VAL A 136 8.12 -1.97 12.88
N ALA A 137 9.16 -2.65 12.39
CA ALA A 137 10.16 -2.04 11.51
C ALA A 137 9.64 -2.00 10.06
N THR A 138 10.05 -0.99 9.30
CA THR A 138 9.75 -0.87 7.87
C THR A 138 10.75 0.05 7.17
N GLU A 139 10.66 0.21 5.85
CA GLU A 139 11.46 1.18 5.10
C GLU A 139 11.22 2.61 5.63
N ALA A 140 12.30 3.43 5.75
CA ALA A 140 12.23 4.84 6.16
C ALA A 140 11.31 5.69 5.27
N ILE A 141 11.20 5.29 3.99
CA ILE A 141 10.28 5.82 2.99
C ILE A 141 9.44 4.64 2.51
N GLY A 142 8.23 4.52 3.01
CA GLY A 142 7.44 3.30 2.84
C GLY A 142 5.96 3.55 2.61
N HIS A 143 5.15 2.55 2.88
CA HIS A 143 3.72 2.57 2.55
C HIS A 143 2.96 3.60 3.39
N HIS A 144 2.36 4.59 2.72
CA HIS A 144 1.67 5.73 3.34
C HIS A 144 0.56 5.37 4.36
N THR A 145 -0.05 4.18 4.25
CA THR A 145 -1.09 3.77 5.21
C THR A 145 -0.54 3.20 6.51
N LEU A 146 0.77 2.93 6.61
CA LEU A 146 1.34 2.36 7.85
C LEU A 146 1.26 3.33 9.02
N VAL A 147 1.54 4.63 8.78
CA VAL A 147 1.50 5.64 9.84
C VAL A 147 0.10 5.75 10.47
N PRO A 148 -0.99 5.93 9.71
CA PRO A 148 -2.32 5.92 10.31
C PRO A 148 -2.68 4.54 10.92
N LEU A 149 -2.30 3.42 10.31
CA LEU A 149 -2.55 2.09 10.89
C LEU A 149 -1.85 1.92 12.24
N ALA A 150 -0.58 2.33 12.36
CA ALA A 150 0.15 2.28 13.62
C ALA A 150 -0.57 3.08 14.71
N ARG A 151 -1.04 4.30 14.38
CA ARG A 151 -1.78 5.14 15.30
C ARG A 151 -3.09 4.48 15.77
N TYR A 152 -3.89 3.93 14.83
CA TYR A 152 -5.19 3.36 15.14
C TYR A 152 -5.11 2.01 15.83
N LEU A 153 -4.09 1.21 15.51
CA LEU A 153 -3.86 -0.11 16.13
C LEU A 153 -2.97 -0.04 17.38
N GLY A 154 -2.36 1.11 17.66
CA GLY A 154 -1.59 1.34 18.89
C GLY A 154 -0.19 0.72 18.91
N PHE A 155 0.41 0.39 17.77
CA PHE A 155 1.80 -0.06 17.68
C PHE A 155 2.73 1.11 17.24
N ASN A 156 4.02 0.97 17.48
CA ASN A 156 5.03 1.91 17.07
C ASN A 156 5.60 1.53 15.69
N LEU A 157 6.00 2.53 14.90
CA LEU A 157 6.73 2.32 13.65
C LEU A 157 8.19 2.77 13.81
N GLU A 158 9.10 1.92 13.33
CA GLU A 158 10.52 2.24 13.20
C GLU A 158 10.91 2.20 11.72
N GLY A 159 11.18 3.38 11.15
CA GLY A 159 11.60 3.53 9.75
C GLY A 159 13.09 3.34 9.62
N LEU A 160 13.51 2.28 8.95
CA LEU A 160 14.91 1.88 8.80
C LEU A 160 15.52 2.40 7.49
N PRO A 161 16.85 2.62 7.45
CA PRO A 161 17.56 3.02 6.25
C PRO A 161 17.31 2.10 5.05
N ILE A 162 17.26 2.73 3.87
CA ILE A 162 17.11 2.07 2.58
C ILE A 162 18.24 2.51 1.63
N ASP A 163 18.55 1.65 0.67
CA ASP A 163 19.44 1.94 -0.46
C ASP A 163 18.72 1.68 -1.80
N ASP A 164 19.48 1.58 -2.89
CA ASP A 164 18.93 1.29 -4.22
C ASP A 164 18.32 -0.10 -4.37
N ASN A 165 18.52 -0.97 -3.38
CA ASN A 165 17.99 -2.32 -3.29
C ASN A 165 16.94 -2.47 -2.16
N GLY A 166 16.44 -1.35 -1.58
CA GLY A 166 15.42 -1.31 -0.54
C GLY A 166 15.97 -1.38 0.88
N LEU A 167 15.23 -2.01 1.79
CA LEU A 167 15.58 -2.11 3.21
C LEU A 167 16.96 -2.74 3.42
N ILE A 168 17.81 -2.08 4.22
CA ILE A 168 19.16 -2.56 4.55
C ILE A 168 19.08 -3.61 5.68
N PRO A 169 19.53 -4.87 5.45
CA PRO A 169 19.40 -5.95 6.45
C PRO A 169 20.19 -5.69 7.74
N GLU A 170 21.36 -5.06 7.64
CA GLU A 170 22.19 -4.69 8.79
C GLU A 170 21.47 -3.69 9.70
N ALA A 171 20.72 -2.75 9.12
CA ALA A 171 19.92 -1.81 9.88
C ALA A 171 18.76 -2.52 10.60
N LEU A 172 18.15 -3.52 9.97
CA LEU A 172 17.14 -4.36 10.62
C LEU A 172 17.74 -5.19 11.76
N ASP A 173 18.92 -5.78 11.56
CA ASP A 173 19.64 -6.57 12.57
C ASP A 173 20.00 -5.70 13.79
N GLU A 174 20.43 -4.46 13.55
CA GLU A 174 20.73 -3.49 14.59
C GLU A 174 19.47 -3.05 15.35
N ALA A 175 18.41 -2.70 14.64
CA ALA A 175 17.13 -2.31 15.24
C ALA A 175 16.58 -3.42 16.15
N CYS A 176 16.65 -4.68 15.71
CA CYS A 176 16.22 -5.83 16.53
C CYS A 176 17.09 -6.06 17.78
N ARG A 177 18.33 -5.57 17.79
CA ARG A 177 19.20 -5.62 19.01
C ARG A 177 18.92 -4.50 19.99
N LEU A 178 18.47 -3.35 19.48
CA LEU A 178 18.28 -2.13 20.27
C LEU A 178 16.82 -1.95 20.74
N SER A 179 15.86 -2.51 20.03
CA SER A 179 14.42 -2.34 20.25
C SER A 179 13.68 -3.67 20.22
N ASP A 180 12.51 -3.76 20.89
CA ASP A 180 11.63 -4.93 20.83
C ASP A 180 10.82 -4.93 19.52
N ILE A 181 11.50 -5.21 18.40
CA ILE A 181 10.85 -5.36 17.10
C ILE A 181 10.08 -6.67 17.07
N ARG A 182 8.79 -6.63 16.76
CA ARG A 182 7.91 -7.81 16.63
C ARG A 182 7.71 -8.27 15.20
N ALA A 183 7.79 -7.34 14.26
CA ALA A 183 7.65 -7.64 12.85
C ALA A 183 8.42 -6.63 12.00
N VAL A 184 8.76 -7.05 10.78
CA VAL A 184 9.18 -6.14 9.72
C VAL A 184 8.14 -6.14 8.60
N PHE A 185 7.74 -4.95 8.15
CA PHE A 185 6.86 -4.76 6.99
C PHE A 185 7.72 -4.35 5.79
N VAL A 186 7.60 -5.07 4.67
CA VAL A 186 8.38 -4.81 3.46
C VAL A 186 7.53 -4.83 2.20
N GLN A 187 7.96 -4.06 1.19
CA GLN A 187 7.39 -4.02 -0.16
C GLN A 187 8.49 -4.40 -1.17
N PRO A 188 8.83 -5.69 -1.35
CA PRO A 188 10.02 -6.07 -2.10
C PRO A 188 9.91 -5.85 -3.61
N SER A 189 8.70 -5.68 -4.14
CA SER A 189 8.46 -5.55 -5.58
C SER A 189 7.90 -4.17 -5.92
N VAL A 190 8.74 -3.32 -6.55
CA VAL A 190 8.41 -1.94 -6.94
C VAL A 190 7.88 -1.13 -5.75
N ILE A 191 8.77 -0.91 -4.78
CA ILE A 191 8.44 -0.21 -3.53
C ILE A 191 7.66 1.07 -3.81
N ASN A 192 6.50 1.22 -3.19
CA ASN A 192 5.77 2.47 -3.19
C ASN A 192 6.22 3.33 -2.00
N PRO A 193 6.95 4.47 -2.24
CA PRO A 193 6.96 5.24 -3.48
C PRO A 193 8.24 5.15 -4.34
N THR A 194 9.33 4.56 -3.88
CA THR A 194 10.67 4.69 -4.46
C THR A 194 10.90 3.92 -5.77
N ALA A 195 9.95 3.10 -6.21
CA ALA A 195 10.02 2.24 -7.39
C ALA A 195 11.16 1.21 -7.37
N THR A 196 11.77 0.96 -6.23
CA THR A 196 12.87 0.00 -6.03
C THR A 196 12.36 -1.45 -6.14
N LEU A 197 13.16 -2.34 -6.69
CA LEU A 197 12.94 -3.79 -6.71
C LEU A 197 14.07 -4.45 -5.93
N MET A 198 13.76 -5.12 -4.83
CA MET A 198 14.74 -5.92 -4.09
C MET A 198 15.15 -7.13 -4.89
N ASP A 199 16.45 -7.38 -5.00
CA ASP A 199 16.98 -8.61 -5.58
C ASP A 199 16.80 -9.83 -4.66
N ALA A 200 17.09 -11.02 -5.18
CA ALA A 200 16.91 -12.27 -4.44
C ALA A 200 17.77 -12.33 -3.17
N ARG A 201 19.02 -11.85 -3.25
CA ARG A 201 19.97 -11.84 -2.14
C ARG A 201 19.45 -10.95 -0.99
N ARG A 202 18.99 -9.75 -1.29
CA ARG A 202 18.43 -8.82 -0.29
C ARG A 202 17.21 -9.42 0.42
N ARG A 203 16.34 -10.12 -0.32
CA ARG A 203 15.17 -10.81 0.25
C ARG A 203 15.59 -11.94 1.19
N GLU A 204 16.59 -12.72 0.81
CA GLU A 204 17.16 -13.80 1.63
C GLU A 204 17.84 -13.26 2.89
N GLU A 205 18.60 -12.17 2.80
CA GLU A 205 19.26 -11.51 3.92
C GLU A 205 18.23 -10.98 4.94
N ILE A 206 17.14 -10.34 4.49
CA ILE A 206 16.02 -9.92 5.36
C ILE A 206 15.36 -11.12 6.04
N ALA A 207 15.13 -12.20 5.30
CA ALA A 207 14.59 -13.46 5.83
C ALA A 207 15.50 -14.06 6.91
N ALA A 208 16.81 -14.04 6.70
CA ALA A 208 17.81 -14.53 7.66
C ALA A 208 17.82 -13.70 8.96
N VAL A 209 17.77 -12.37 8.86
CA VAL A 209 17.67 -11.49 10.03
C VAL A 209 16.38 -11.75 10.80
N ALA A 210 15.26 -11.89 10.10
CA ALA A 210 13.98 -12.20 10.73
C ALA A 210 13.98 -13.54 11.48
N ARG A 211 14.68 -14.56 10.96
CA ARG A 211 14.88 -15.82 11.66
C ARG A 211 15.75 -15.68 12.91
N LYS A 212 16.87 -14.96 12.77
CA LYS A 212 17.81 -14.73 13.86
C LYS A 212 17.15 -14.10 15.09
N HIS A 213 16.22 -13.16 14.87
CA HIS A 213 15.54 -12.41 15.93
C HIS A 213 14.11 -12.92 16.23
N ASP A 214 13.69 -14.00 15.59
CA ASP A 214 12.32 -14.57 15.68
C ASP A 214 11.19 -13.56 15.49
N ILE A 215 11.37 -12.62 14.58
CA ILE A 215 10.35 -11.64 14.20
C ILE A 215 9.50 -12.13 13.02
N ALA A 216 8.27 -11.64 12.92
CA ALA A 216 7.41 -11.88 11.77
C ALA A 216 7.81 -10.98 10.58
N ILE A 217 7.51 -11.42 9.36
CA ILE A 217 7.59 -10.62 8.16
C ILE A 217 6.18 -10.38 7.64
N ILE A 218 5.84 -9.14 7.32
CA ILE A 218 4.63 -8.79 6.56
C ILE A 218 5.09 -8.31 5.19
N GLU A 219 4.84 -9.12 4.17
CA GLU A 219 5.20 -8.81 2.80
C GLU A 219 3.99 -8.29 2.04
N ASN A 220 4.02 -7.01 1.64
CA ASN A 220 3.02 -6.40 0.76
C ASN A 220 3.49 -6.45 -0.69
N ASP A 221 3.00 -7.44 -1.44
CA ASP A 221 3.44 -7.73 -2.81
C ASP A 221 2.34 -7.49 -3.85
N VAL A 222 1.58 -6.40 -3.70
CA VAL A 222 0.47 -6.05 -4.60
C VAL A 222 0.92 -5.65 -6.00
N LEU A 223 2.18 -5.26 -6.19
CA LEU A 223 2.76 -4.91 -7.48
C LEU A 223 3.60 -6.04 -8.09
N GLY A 224 3.91 -7.07 -7.30
CA GLY A 224 4.73 -8.20 -7.74
C GLY A 224 4.26 -8.84 -9.04
N PRO A 225 2.98 -9.16 -9.22
CA PRO A 225 2.49 -9.75 -10.47
C PRO A 225 2.70 -8.89 -11.73
N LEU A 226 2.97 -7.58 -11.59
CA LEU A 226 3.28 -6.70 -12.73
C LEU A 226 4.72 -6.85 -13.22
N VAL A 227 5.64 -7.28 -12.35
CA VAL A 227 7.07 -7.43 -12.68
C VAL A 227 7.30 -8.83 -13.21
N GLU A 228 7.70 -8.94 -14.49
CA GLU A 228 7.81 -10.21 -15.19
C GLU A 228 8.96 -11.07 -14.63
N ASP A 229 10.16 -10.48 -14.53
CA ASP A 229 11.39 -11.16 -14.12
C ASP A 229 11.75 -10.84 -12.65
N ARG A 230 10.76 -10.78 -11.76
CA ARG A 230 11.03 -10.52 -10.35
C ARG A 230 11.63 -11.73 -9.64
N PRO A 231 12.47 -11.51 -8.61
CA PRO A 231 12.88 -12.58 -7.72
C PRO A 231 11.69 -13.23 -6.98
N PRO A 232 11.86 -14.46 -6.48
CA PRO A 232 10.86 -15.07 -5.58
C PRO A 232 10.51 -14.11 -4.42
N PRO A 233 9.26 -14.12 -3.90
CA PRO A 233 8.87 -13.28 -2.78
C PRO A 233 9.69 -13.63 -1.52
N VAL A 234 9.78 -12.70 -0.55
CA VAL A 234 10.44 -12.95 0.76
C VAL A 234 9.81 -14.16 1.45
N ALA A 235 8.50 -14.33 1.26
CA ALA A 235 7.75 -15.49 1.75
C ALA A 235 8.29 -16.84 1.25
N ALA A 236 8.93 -16.89 0.08
CA ALA A 236 9.58 -18.11 -0.42
C ALA A 236 10.88 -18.44 0.34
N PHE A 237 11.57 -17.42 0.88
CA PHE A 237 12.78 -17.60 1.67
C PHE A 237 12.50 -17.84 3.16
N ALA A 238 11.37 -17.33 3.68
CA ALA A 238 10.98 -17.50 5.08
C ALA A 238 9.49 -17.83 5.22
N PRO A 239 9.01 -18.97 4.66
CA PRO A 239 7.58 -19.31 4.64
C PRO A 239 6.99 -19.51 6.03
N GLU A 240 7.81 -19.91 7.02
CA GLU A 240 7.39 -20.20 8.40
C GLU A 240 7.07 -18.96 9.24
N ARG A 241 7.37 -17.74 8.73
CA ARG A 241 7.19 -16.48 9.47
C ARG A 241 6.67 -15.31 8.65
N THR A 242 6.41 -15.49 7.34
CA THR A 242 5.96 -14.42 6.46
C THR A 242 4.45 -14.46 6.25
N LEU A 243 3.79 -13.35 6.57
CA LEU A 243 2.41 -13.08 6.18
C LEU A 243 2.46 -12.34 4.84
N TYR A 244 2.08 -13.04 3.78
CA TYR A 244 2.15 -12.52 2.41
C TYR A 244 0.81 -11.94 1.98
N VAL A 245 0.80 -10.69 1.52
CA VAL A 245 -0.40 -9.96 1.09
C VAL A 245 -0.30 -9.59 -0.38
N THR A 246 -1.29 -9.99 -1.17
CA THR A 246 -1.45 -9.56 -2.57
C THR A 246 -2.91 -9.22 -2.88
N SER A 247 -3.17 -8.59 -4.03
CA SER A 247 -4.54 -8.26 -4.43
C SER A 247 -4.67 -8.00 -5.93
N PHE A 248 -5.89 -8.07 -6.44
CA PHE A 248 -6.22 -7.71 -7.81
C PHE A 248 -6.33 -6.20 -8.08
N THR A 249 -6.42 -5.39 -7.01
CA THR A 249 -6.71 -3.95 -7.11
C THR A 249 -5.74 -3.18 -8.02
N LYS A 250 -4.45 -3.58 -8.05
CA LYS A 250 -3.41 -2.88 -8.82
C LYS A 250 -3.10 -3.54 -10.17
N ILE A 251 -3.70 -4.68 -10.45
CA ILE A 251 -3.32 -5.51 -11.60
C ILE A 251 -4.49 -5.79 -12.54
N THR A 252 -5.74 -5.59 -12.10
CA THR A 252 -6.93 -5.82 -12.90
C THR A 252 -7.90 -4.63 -12.79
N VAL A 253 -9.05 -4.82 -12.16
CA VAL A 253 -10.10 -3.81 -11.97
C VAL A 253 -10.11 -3.35 -10.51
N PRO A 254 -9.82 -2.07 -10.22
CA PRO A 254 -9.73 -1.55 -8.85
C PRO A 254 -10.98 -1.79 -8.01
N GLY A 255 -12.17 -1.67 -8.63
CA GLY A 255 -13.47 -1.84 -7.98
C GLY A 255 -13.75 -3.27 -7.50
N LEU A 256 -13.01 -4.27 -7.97
CA LEU A 256 -13.19 -5.66 -7.54
C LEU A 256 -12.84 -5.90 -6.07
N ARG A 257 -11.93 -5.10 -5.50
CA ARG A 257 -11.59 -5.12 -4.07
C ARG A 257 -11.39 -6.51 -3.47
N ILE A 258 -10.69 -7.41 -4.15
CA ILE A 258 -10.31 -8.73 -3.64
C ILE A 258 -8.81 -8.80 -3.41
N GLY A 259 -8.41 -9.44 -2.32
CA GLY A 259 -7.03 -9.71 -1.96
C GLY A 259 -6.89 -11.08 -1.29
N TYR A 260 -5.65 -11.51 -1.16
CA TYR A 260 -5.29 -12.75 -0.50
C TYR A 260 -4.22 -12.47 0.55
N LEU A 261 -4.40 -13.08 1.72
CA LEU A 261 -3.44 -13.12 2.80
C LEU A 261 -3.06 -14.59 3.05
N ALA A 262 -1.85 -14.97 2.71
CA ALA A 262 -1.27 -16.25 3.09
C ALA A 262 -0.48 -16.09 4.40
N ALA A 263 -0.71 -16.98 5.36
CA ALA A 263 -0.06 -16.93 6.67
C ALA A 263 0.49 -18.30 7.06
N PRO A 264 1.67 -18.37 7.70
CA PRO A 264 2.20 -19.61 8.21
C PRO A 264 1.32 -20.17 9.35
N ASP A 265 1.37 -21.47 9.58
CA ASP A 265 0.51 -22.20 10.54
C ASP A 265 0.41 -21.53 11.91
N ARG A 266 1.52 -21.02 12.41
CA ARG A 266 1.59 -20.33 13.71
C ARG A 266 0.71 -19.08 13.80
N TYR A 267 0.32 -18.47 12.67
CA TYR A 267 -0.50 -17.26 12.61
C TYR A 267 -1.91 -17.48 12.06
N VAL A 268 -2.23 -18.64 11.49
CA VAL A 268 -3.54 -18.92 10.85
C VAL A 268 -4.70 -18.61 11.79
N ALA A 269 -4.66 -19.09 13.03
CA ALA A 269 -5.72 -18.83 14.00
C ALA A 269 -5.82 -17.35 14.39
N ALA A 270 -4.67 -16.67 14.53
CA ALA A 270 -4.64 -15.24 14.82
C ALA A 270 -5.23 -14.43 13.66
N VAL A 271 -4.85 -14.74 12.43
CA VAL A 271 -5.39 -14.12 11.19
C VAL A 271 -6.89 -14.35 11.10
N ALA A 272 -7.36 -15.58 11.28
CA ALA A 272 -8.78 -15.91 11.21
C ALA A 272 -9.62 -15.11 12.22
N ASN A 273 -9.17 -15.01 13.48
CA ASN A 273 -9.87 -14.28 14.52
C ASN A 273 -9.90 -12.76 14.26
N ARG A 274 -8.78 -12.16 13.80
CA ARG A 274 -8.71 -10.71 13.50
C ARG A 274 -9.52 -10.38 12.27
N HIS A 275 -9.47 -11.24 11.24
CA HIS A 275 -10.28 -11.07 10.03
C HIS A 275 -11.78 -11.13 10.36
N LEU A 276 -12.18 -12.08 11.21
CA LEU A 276 -13.56 -12.20 11.69
C LEU A 276 -14.04 -10.90 12.36
N VAL A 277 -13.27 -10.36 13.31
CA VAL A 277 -13.69 -9.20 14.11
C VAL A 277 -13.67 -7.91 13.26
N SER A 278 -12.72 -7.76 12.33
CA SER A 278 -12.55 -6.52 11.56
C SER A 278 -13.35 -6.49 10.26
N ASN A 279 -13.61 -7.63 9.63
CA ASN A 279 -14.20 -7.71 8.29
C ASN A 279 -15.37 -8.70 8.18
N TRP A 280 -15.58 -9.56 9.17
CA TRP A 280 -16.48 -10.71 9.15
C TRP A 280 -16.08 -11.75 8.10
N MET A 281 -16.07 -11.38 6.82
CA MET A 281 -15.60 -12.17 5.68
C MET A 281 -15.26 -11.27 4.48
N ALA A 282 -14.53 -11.78 3.51
CA ALA A 282 -14.48 -11.16 2.19
C ALA A 282 -15.83 -11.32 1.47
N THR A 283 -16.17 -10.38 0.60
CA THR A 283 -17.44 -10.39 -0.15
C THR A 283 -17.53 -11.62 -1.06
N PRO A 284 -18.44 -12.57 -0.82
CA PRO A 284 -18.46 -13.83 -1.57
C PRO A 284 -18.72 -13.65 -3.07
N LEU A 285 -19.57 -12.71 -3.47
CA LEU A 285 -19.87 -12.43 -4.87
C LEU A 285 -18.63 -11.99 -5.65
N VAL A 286 -17.79 -11.17 -5.02
CA VAL A 286 -16.53 -10.71 -5.61
C VAL A 286 -15.51 -11.86 -5.66
N ALA A 287 -15.50 -12.72 -4.63
CA ALA A 287 -14.65 -13.90 -4.61
C ALA A 287 -15.02 -14.89 -5.74
N GLU A 288 -16.31 -15.02 -6.12
CA GLU A 288 -16.74 -15.80 -7.27
C GLU A 288 -16.17 -15.25 -8.58
N ILE A 289 -16.22 -13.93 -8.78
CA ILE A 289 -15.65 -13.29 -9.98
C ILE A 289 -14.13 -13.51 -10.04
N ALA A 290 -13.44 -13.32 -8.93
CA ALA A 290 -11.99 -13.55 -8.86
C ALA A 290 -11.64 -15.02 -9.14
N THR A 291 -12.40 -15.94 -8.57
CA THR A 291 -12.26 -17.37 -8.81
C THR A 291 -12.42 -17.71 -10.29
N LYS A 292 -13.48 -17.20 -10.93
CA LYS A 292 -13.69 -17.33 -12.37
C LYS A 292 -12.49 -16.81 -13.16
N TRP A 293 -12.03 -15.61 -12.89
CA TRP A 293 -10.94 -14.96 -13.64
C TRP A 293 -9.60 -15.68 -13.51
N VAL A 294 -9.32 -16.28 -12.36
CA VAL A 294 -8.12 -17.12 -12.22
C VAL A 294 -8.28 -18.42 -12.99
N THR A 295 -9.44 -19.07 -12.87
CA THR A 295 -9.69 -20.39 -13.48
C THR A 295 -9.76 -20.34 -15.01
N ASP A 296 -10.34 -19.28 -15.59
CA ASP A 296 -10.49 -19.13 -17.04
C ASP A 296 -9.36 -18.34 -17.72
N GLY A 297 -8.36 -17.91 -16.94
CA GLY A 297 -7.18 -17.20 -17.45
C GLY A 297 -7.37 -15.69 -17.62
N THR A 298 -8.57 -15.13 -17.41
CA THR A 298 -8.85 -13.69 -17.55
C THR A 298 -7.93 -12.85 -16.65
N ALA A 299 -7.64 -13.31 -15.42
CA ALA A 299 -6.75 -12.61 -14.51
C ALA A 299 -5.35 -12.40 -15.13
N MET A 300 -4.77 -13.42 -15.74
CA MET A 300 -3.46 -13.33 -16.40
C MET A 300 -3.50 -12.54 -17.69
N GLU A 301 -4.59 -12.63 -18.46
CA GLU A 301 -4.81 -11.78 -19.64
C GLU A 301 -4.72 -10.30 -19.23
N LEU A 302 -5.43 -9.91 -18.17
CA LEU A 302 -5.42 -8.51 -17.65
C LEU A 302 -4.04 -8.10 -17.10
N VAL A 303 -3.30 -9.01 -16.46
CA VAL A 303 -1.91 -8.74 -16.03
C VAL A 303 -1.00 -8.46 -17.23
N HIS A 304 -1.05 -9.30 -18.26
CA HIS A 304 -0.23 -9.10 -19.46
C HIS A 304 -0.57 -7.80 -20.17
N TRP A 305 -1.85 -7.49 -20.28
CA TRP A 305 -2.31 -6.23 -20.83
C TRP A 305 -1.79 -5.05 -20.00
N GLN A 306 -1.91 -5.13 -18.67
CA GLN A 306 -1.46 -4.08 -17.75
C GLN A 306 0.05 -3.83 -17.88
N ARG A 307 0.87 -4.90 -17.97
CA ARG A 307 2.32 -4.80 -18.21
C ARG A 307 2.61 -4.04 -19.50
N ALA A 308 1.94 -4.38 -20.60
CA ALA A 308 2.12 -3.71 -21.88
C ALA A 308 1.71 -2.23 -21.83
N ALA A 309 0.58 -1.91 -21.18
CA ALA A 309 0.12 -0.55 -21.00
C ALA A 309 1.09 0.29 -20.15
N LEU A 310 1.64 -0.30 -19.07
CA LEU A 310 2.61 0.37 -18.21
C LEU A 310 3.94 0.65 -18.94
N ARG A 311 4.42 -0.30 -19.74
CA ARG A 311 5.63 -0.09 -20.55
C ARG A 311 5.50 1.14 -21.47
N ARG A 312 4.39 1.26 -22.19
CA ARG A 312 4.12 2.45 -23.02
C ARG A 312 4.11 3.75 -22.20
N ARG A 313 3.52 3.73 -21.01
CA ARG A 313 3.45 4.90 -20.11
C ARG A 313 4.80 5.24 -19.49
N GLN A 314 5.61 4.24 -19.18
CA GLN A 314 7.01 4.46 -18.77
C GLN A 314 7.85 5.03 -19.90
N ASP A 315 7.63 4.63 -21.16
CA ASP A 315 8.29 5.22 -22.33
C ASP A 315 7.87 6.71 -22.50
N ILE A 316 6.59 7.04 -22.26
CA ILE A 316 6.13 8.45 -22.23
C ILE A 316 6.83 9.21 -21.10
N ALA A 317 6.91 8.64 -19.91
CA ALA A 317 7.60 9.28 -18.78
C ALA A 317 9.09 9.51 -19.08
N ALA A 318 9.78 8.53 -19.65
CA ALA A 318 11.18 8.66 -20.03
C ALA A 318 11.43 9.76 -21.09
N GLN A 319 10.51 9.91 -22.04
CA GLN A 319 10.59 10.98 -23.05
C GLN A 319 10.38 12.36 -22.44
N VAL A 320 9.36 12.53 -21.58
CA VAL A 320 8.98 13.85 -21.05
C VAL A 320 9.90 14.28 -19.91
N LEU A 321 10.37 13.33 -19.09
CA LEU A 321 11.28 13.57 -17.96
C LEU A 321 12.77 13.46 -18.36
N ALA A 322 13.09 13.52 -19.65
CA ALA A 322 14.48 13.45 -20.10
C ALA A 322 15.33 14.57 -19.45
N GLY A 323 16.45 14.21 -18.85
CA GLY A 323 17.33 15.15 -18.12
C GLY A 323 16.91 15.47 -16.69
N VAL A 324 15.85 14.83 -16.18
CA VAL A 324 15.39 14.96 -14.79
C VAL A 324 15.85 13.74 -13.97
N ASP A 325 16.20 13.95 -12.71
CA ASP A 325 16.55 12.85 -11.80
C ASP A 325 15.27 12.19 -11.25
N TYR A 326 15.03 10.95 -11.65
CA TYR A 326 13.90 10.16 -11.15
C TYR A 326 14.22 8.67 -11.16
N ARG A 327 13.50 7.92 -10.31
CA ARG A 327 13.54 6.45 -10.28
C ARG A 327 12.24 5.89 -10.83
N ALA A 328 12.36 4.86 -11.62
CA ALA A 328 11.24 4.14 -12.21
C ALA A 328 11.59 2.68 -12.51
N ARG A 329 10.55 1.88 -12.72
CA ARG A 329 10.66 0.52 -13.24
C ARG A 329 9.82 0.41 -14.50
N ARG A 330 10.30 -0.33 -15.49
CA ARG A 330 9.63 -0.49 -16.78
C ARG A 330 8.18 -0.99 -16.65
N ASP A 331 7.92 -1.83 -15.65
CA ASP A 331 6.61 -2.39 -15.36
C ASP A 331 5.94 -1.68 -14.15
N GLY A 332 6.49 -0.55 -13.69
CA GLY A 332 6.02 0.18 -12.50
C GLY A 332 4.83 1.08 -12.79
N LEU A 333 3.92 1.17 -11.84
CA LEU A 333 2.75 2.06 -11.87
C LEU A 333 3.09 3.53 -11.62
N HIS A 334 4.32 3.87 -11.25
CA HIS A 334 4.71 5.20 -10.84
C HIS A 334 6.18 5.49 -11.11
N VAL A 335 6.50 6.76 -11.04
CA VAL A 335 7.88 7.25 -10.93
C VAL A 335 8.06 7.99 -9.62
N TRP A 336 9.27 7.93 -9.07
CA TRP A 336 9.72 8.68 -7.91
C TRP A 336 10.70 9.74 -8.36
N LEU A 337 10.28 11.00 -8.31
CA LEU A 337 11.01 12.15 -8.82
C LEU A 337 11.65 12.92 -7.66
N GLN A 338 12.97 13.05 -7.68
CA GLN A 338 13.73 13.86 -6.74
C GLN A 338 13.59 15.34 -7.10
N LEU A 339 13.37 16.17 -6.10
CA LEU A 339 13.38 17.62 -6.28
C LEU A 339 14.76 18.17 -5.92
N PRO A 340 15.22 19.27 -6.53
CA PRO A 340 16.40 20.01 -6.07
C PRO A 340 16.27 20.38 -4.57
N ALA A 341 17.39 20.39 -3.85
CA ALA A 341 17.40 20.58 -2.40
C ALA A 341 16.87 21.98 -1.97
N ASP A 342 16.91 22.95 -2.85
CA ASP A 342 16.39 24.31 -2.68
C ASP A 342 14.89 24.43 -2.99
N ARG A 343 14.26 23.40 -3.53
CA ARG A 343 12.84 23.37 -3.84
C ARG A 343 12.04 22.83 -2.67
N ALA A 344 11.19 23.65 -2.06
CA ALA A 344 10.23 23.21 -1.06
C ALA A 344 9.16 22.31 -1.70
N GLU A 345 9.07 21.06 -1.22
CA GLU A 345 8.14 20.04 -1.73
C GLU A 345 6.67 20.52 -1.74
N GLU A 346 6.24 21.13 -0.62
CA GLU A 346 4.87 21.63 -0.48
C GLU A 346 4.55 22.72 -1.52
N SER A 347 5.49 23.64 -1.75
CA SER A 347 5.35 24.69 -2.78
C SER A 347 5.25 24.08 -4.18
N PHE A 348 6.09 23.10 -4.49
CA PHE A 348 6.10 22.43 -5.78
C PHE A 348 4.76 21.70 -6.05
N VAL A 349 4.25 20.95 -5.06
CA VAL A 349 2.95 20.26 -5.16
C VAL A 349 1.81 21.25 -5.32
N ALA A 350 1.83 22.36 -4.58
CA ALA A 350 0.83 23.43 -4.70
C ALA A 350 0.86 24.10 -6.09
N GLN A 351 2.04 24.40 -6.62
CA GLN A 351 2.20 24.99 -7.96
C GLN A 351 1.71 24.03 -9.06
N ALA A 352 2.05 22.73 -8.97
CA ALA A 352 1.52 21.72 -9.88
C ALA A 352 -0.02 21.70 -9.85
N ARG A 353 -0.60 21.78 -8.65
CA ARG A 353 -2.05 21.81 -8.46
C ARG A 353 -2.70 23.06 -9.06
N LEU A 354 -2.09 24.23 -8.92
CA LEU A 354 -2.55 25.49 -9.55
C LEU A 354 -2.54 25.40 -11.09
N GLN A 355 -1.60 24.62 -11.66
CA GLN A 355 -1.54 24.35 -13.09
C GLN A 355 -2.39 23.14 -13.53
N GLY A 356 -3.33 22.68 -12.69
CA GLY A 356 -4.26 21.62 -13.02
C GLY A 356 -3.69 20.20 -12.93
N VAL A 357 -2.57 19.99 -12.22
CA VAL A 357 -1.96 18.66 -12.05
C VAL A 357 -1.83 18.31 -10.57
N ALA A 358 -2.40 17.17 -10.15
CA ALA A 358 -2.22 16.64 -8.79
C ALA A 358 -1.11 15.58 -8.78
N ILE A 359 -0.17 15.70 -7.85
CA ILE A 359 0.92 14.74 -7.60
C ILE A 359 0.99 14.44 -6.11
N ALA A 360 1.55 13.29 -5.74
CA ALA A 360 1.65 12.91 -4.33
C ALA A 360 2.96 13.45 -3.72
N PRO A 361 2.88 14.23 -2.61
CA PRO A 361 4.08 14.69 -1.91
C PRO A 361 4.84 13.50 -1.30
N GLY A 362 6.16 13.56 -1.34
CA GLY A 362 7.03 12.51 -0.82
C GLY A 362 6.92 12.37 0.70
N THR A 363 6.69 13.48 1.41
CA THR A 363 6.47 13.51 2.86
C THR A 363 5.32 12.62 3.32
N SER A 364 4.32 12.32 2.46
CA SER A 364 3.25 11.36 2.75
C SER A 364 3.75 9.92 2.95
N PHE A 365 4.97 9.61 2.51
CA PHE A 365 5.59 8.29 2.60
C PHE A 365 6.71 8.22 3.63
N ARG A 366 7.02 9.35 4.27
CA ARG A 366 8.09 9.46 5.26
C ARG A 366 7.66 8.83 6.57
N ILE A 367 8.41 7.84 7.03
CA ILE A 367 8.17 7.15 8.30
C ILE A 367 9.21 7.58 9.34
N SER A 368 10.47 7.65 8.95
CA SER A 368 11.58 8.05 9.85
C SER A 368 11.74 9.56 9.91
N ALA A 369 12.27 10.04 11.04
CA ALA A 369 12.70 11.44 11.22
C ALA A 369 14.07 11.77 10.62
N ALA A 370 14.73 10.81 9.95
CA ALA A 370 16.03 10.99 9.29
C ALA A 370 16.02 12.19 8.32
N PRO A 371 17.21 12.72 7.91
CA PRO A 371 17.29 13.77 6.91
C PRO A 371 16.44 13.47 5.67
N TRP A 372 15.72 14.47 5.20
CA TRP A 372 14.76 14.35 4.10
C TRP A 372 15.26 15.06 2.84
N HIS A 373 15.24 14.36 1.73
CA HIS A 373 15.42 14.97 0.42
C HIS A 373 14.05 15.13 -0.24
N PRO A 374 13.66 16.36 -0.63
CA PRO A 374 12.36 16.61 -1.23
C PRO A 374 12.12 15.73 -2.46
N ALA A 375 10.96 15.14 -2.55
CA ALA A 375 10.61 14.27 -3.67
C ALA A 375 9.09 14.20 -3.87
N VAL A 376 8.64 13.73 -5.02
CA VAL A 376 7.23 13.50 -5.30
C VAL A 376 7.02 12.16 -6.00
N ARG A 377 5.89 11.52 -5.75
CA ARG A 377 5.47 10.34 -6.49
C ARG A 377 4.44 10.73 -7.56
N ILE A 378 4.66 10.28 -8.78
CA ILE A 378 3.79 10.50 -9.92
C ILE A 378 3.24 9.14 -10.38
N SER A 379 1.92 8.96 -10.33
CA SER A 379 1.23 7.77 -10.84
C SER A 379 1.08 7.84 -12.35
N LEU A 380 1.29 6.72 -13.02
CA LEU A 380 1.19 6.63 -14.48
C LEU A 380 -0.11 5.98 -14.97
N GLY A 381 -0.88 5.36 -14.07
CA GLY A 381 -2.04 4.55 -14.44
C GLY A 381 -3.39 5.26 -14.37
N SER A 382 -3.46 6.46 -13.78
CA SER A 382 -4.74 7.08 -13.41
C SER A 382 -5.44 7.84 -14.54
N THR A 383 -4.73 8.17 -15.62
CA THR A 383 -5.17 9.07 -16.69
C THR A 383 -4.98 8.45 -18.07
N THR A 384 -5.45 9.09 -19.13
CA THR A 384 -5.13 8.74 -20.52
C THR A 384 -3.66 9.03 -20.83
N GLU A 385 -3.11 8.44 -21.91
CA GLU A 385 -1.72 8.72 -22.32
C GLU A 385 -1.50 10.19 -22.72
N GLY A 386 -2.52 10.85 -23.28
CA GLY A 386 -2.48 12.28 -23.61
C GLY A 386 -2.44 13.16 -22.37
N GLU A 387 -3.30 12.90 -21.38
CA GLU A 387 -3.30 13.60 -20.09
C GLU A 387 -2.00 13.33 -19.32
N LEU A 388 -1.49 12.08 -19.34
CA LEU A 388 -0.22 11.74 -18.71
C LEU A 388 0.92 12.59 -19.31
N ARG A 389 1.01 12.68 -20.63
CA ARG A 389 2.02 13.51 -21.33
C ARG A 389 1.89 14.99 -20.94
N ALA A 390 0.67 15.51 -20.95
CA ALA A 390 0.39 16.90 -20.56
C ALA A 390 0.76 17.18 -19.10
N GLY A 391 0.33 16.30 -18.17
CA GLY A 391 0.63 16.44 -16.75
C GLY A 391 2.13 16.33 -16.42
N LEU A 392 2.83 15.38 -17.04
CA LEU A 392 4.29 15.27 -16.90
C LEU A 392 4.99 16.51 -17.50
N GLY A 393 4.49 17.07 -18.62
CA GLY A 393 5.01 18.29 -19.20
C GLY A 393 4.91 19.50 -18.26
N VAL A 394 3.81 19.63 -17.52
CA VAL A 394 3.65 20.64 -16.46
C VAL A 394 4.69 20.44 -15.36
N VAL A 395 4.83 19.20 -14.86
CA VAL A 395 5.81 18.87 -13.81
C VAL A 395 7.23 19.20 -14.26
N THR A 396 7.62 18.80 -15.47
CA THR A 396 8.96 19.06 -16.03
C THR A 396 9.21 20.57 -16.18
N LYS A 397 8.21 21.32 -16.70
CA LYS A 397 8.32 22.77 -16.84
C LYS A 397 8.51 23.47 -15.48
N LEU A 398 7.77 23.04 -14.45
CA LEU A 398 7.92 23.57 -13.11
C LEU A 398 9.28 23.23 -12.50
N LEU A 399 9.81 22.04 -12.79
CA LEU A 399 11.09 21.60 -12.26
C LEU A 399 12.28 22.34 -12.91
N LEU A 400 12.23 22.56 -14.22
CA LEU A 400 13.29 23.19 -14.98
C LEU A 400 13.15 24.72 -15.09
N GLY A 401 11.99 25.27 -14.70
CA GLY A 401 11.73 26.70 -14.71
C GLY A 401 12.43 27.44 -13.58
N ASP A 402 12.80 28.71 -13.84
CA ASP A 402 13.39 29.58 -12.82
C ASP A 402 12.34 29.94 -11.76
N PRO A 403 12.63 29.77 -10.47
CA PRO A 403 11.73 30.15 -9.38
C PRO A 403 11.31 31.63 -9.39
N GLU A 404 12.16 32.51 -9.87
CA GLU A 404 11.89 33.96 -9.89
C GLU A 404 10.79 34.36 -10.88
N HIS A 405 10.62 33.64 -11.99
CA HIS A 405 9.55 33.93 -12.97
C HIS A 405 8.14 33.58 -12.48
N LEU A 406 8.01 32.81 -11.40
CA LEU A 406 6.71 32.43 -10.83
C LEU A 406 6.15 33.46 -9.85
N LEU A 407 6.98 34.33 -9.30
CA LEU A 407 6.57 35.42 -8.38
C LEU A 407 5.96 36.64 -9.11
N LEU A 408 6.16 36.76 -10.43
CA LEU A 408 5.66 37.89 -11.23
C LEU A 408 4.31 37.62 -11.92
N ALA A 409 3.67 36.47 -11.63
CA ALA A 409 2.38 36.07 -12.20
C ALA A 409 1.21 36.20 -11.21
N ILE A 410 1.37 37.06 -10.16
CA ILE A 410 0.31 37.42 -9.22
C ILE A 410 -0.19 38.82 -9.55
#